data_eed4cb2a9b359d32df9a70bbbfdd4ec6
#
_entry.id   eed4cb2a9b359d32df9a70bbbfdd4ec6
#
_cell.length_a   1.000
_cell.length_b   1.000
_cell.length_c   1.000
_cell.angle_alpha   90.00
_cell.angle_beta   90.00
_cell.angle_gamma   90.00
#
_symmetry.space_group_name_H-M   'P 1'
#
loop_
_entity.id
_entity.type
_entity.pdbx_description
1 polymer ?
#
loop_
_entity_poly.entity_id
_entity_poly.type
_entity_poly.pdbx_seq_one_letter_code
_entity_poly.pdbx_strand_id
1 'polypeptide(L)'
;MELSKGAVNRAGNVLRDWHSSGADLANYELEDHDNAFATLSAWRAAHSYPLTKVTNGLRVMADCPSSGAKVAQRLKRAPQIVNKLLRQPRMQLARMEDIGGCRAVLTSPEHVRDVAERMRIRWPIHRERDYAAEPKASGYRAMHFVTERDGKRIEVQLRTIGQQAWADAVERFATAYDLPLKDEEGPEPVLEFFRCAALGIYCDEYRLDFPSGFSDRFDAAQAGVQHWIAQRSAKEA
;
A
#
# COMPACT_ATOMS: atom_id res chain seq x y z
N MET A 1 18.89 15.65 -17.75
CA MET A 1 18.87 16.74 -16.74
C MET A 1 18.15 16.22 -15.50
N GLU A 2 18.78 16.30 -14.35
CA GLU A 2 18.17 15.83 -13.09
C GLU A 2 17.11 16.82 -12.62
N LEU A 3 15.91 16.33 -12.32
CA LEU A 3 14.81 17.16 -11.83
C LEU A 3 15.09 17.62 -10.39
N SER A 4 15.10 18.94 -10.15
CA SER A 4 15.21 19.45 -8.78
C SER A 4 13.96 19.12 -7.96
N LYS A 5 14.13 18.84 -6.65
CA LYS A 5 13.01 18.61 -5.73
C LYS A 5 12.00 19.78 -5.72
N GLY A 6 12.48 21.02 -5.91
CA GLY A 6 11.63 22.20 -6.02
C GLY A 6 10.74 22.17 -7.27
N ALA A 7 11.27 21.81 -8.43
CA ALA A 7 10.47 21.68 -9.65
C ALA A 7 9.42 20.57 -9.52
N VAL A 8 9.80 19.42 -8.94
CA VAL A 8 8.88 18.31 -8.68
C VAL A 8 7.74 18.72 -7.72
N ASN A 9 8.03 19.47 -6.66
CA ASN A 9 7.01 19.95 -5.73
C ASN A 9 6.07 20.97 -6.38
N ARG A 10 6.57 21.91 -7.21
CA ARG A 10 5.71 22.81 -7.98
C ARG A 10 4.76 22.05 -8.88
N ALA A 11 5.25 21.08 -9.64
CA ALA A 11 4.41 20.21 -10.46
C ALA A 11 3.33 19.48 -9.63
N GLY A 12 3.71 18.97 -8.45
CA GLY A 12 2.76 18.33 -7.53
C GLY A 12 1.66 19.29 -7.02
N ASN A 13 1.99 20.57 -6.80
CA ASN A 13 1.00 21.59 -6.43
C ASN A 13 0.05 21.92 -7.59
N VAL A 14 0.59 22.16 -8.80
CA VAL A 14 -0.25 22.39 -10.00
C VAL A 14 -1.24 21.24 -10.20
N LEU A 15 -0.77 19.98 -10.14
CA LEU A 15 -1.65 18.82 -10.31
C LEU A 15 -2.70 18.70 -9.18
N ARG A 16 -2.35 19.04 -7.95
CA ARG A 16 -3.31 19.06 -6.84
C ARG A 16 -4.38 20.13 -7.07
N ASP A 17 -3.95 21.34 -7.38
CA ASP A 17 -4.87 22.48 -7.56
C ASP A 17 -5.81 22.22 -8.74
N TRP A 18 -5.27 21.72 -9.86
CA TRP A 18 -6.05 21.38 -11.05
C TRP A 18 -7.15 20.33 -10.80
N HIS A 19 -6.87 19.33 -9.97
CA HIS A 19 -7.80 18.24 -9.70
C HIS A 19 -8.61 18.41 -8.41
N SER A 20 -8.45 19.51 -7.67
CA SER A 20 -9.24 19.76 -6.48
C SER A 20 -10.66 20.20 -6.85
N SER A 21 -11.65 19.72 -6.09
CA SER A 21 -13.05 20.16 -6.26
C SER A 21 -13.19 21.65 -5.95
N GLY A 22 -13.75 22.41 -6.88
CA GLY A 22 -13.93 23.86 -6.72
C GLY A 22 -12.66 24.69 -6.92
N ALA A 23 -11.61 24.11 -7.51
CA ALA A 23 -10.41 24.87 -7.84
C ALA A 23 -10.70 26.03 -8.79
N ASP A 24 -10.15 27.19 -8.46
CA ASP A 24 -10.09 28.31 -9.39
C ASP A 24 -8.98 28.06 -10.42
N LEU A 25 -9.37 27.54 -11.58
CA LEU A 25 -8.47 27.26 -12.69
C LEU A 25 -8.08 28.50 -13.49
N ALA A 26 -8.62 29.68 -13.16
CA ALA A 26 -8.33 30.93 -13.87
C ALA A 26 -6.84 31.33 -13.81
N ASN A 27 -6.10 30.78 -12.86
CA ASN A 27 -4.67 31.03 -12.67
C ASN A 27 -3.75 30.01 -13.38
N TYR A 28 -4.31 29.01 -14.09
CA TYR A 28 -3.54 27.97 -14.77
C TYR A 28 -3.96 27.83 -16.22
N GLU A 29 -2.97 27.70 -17.09
CA GLU A 29 -3.18 27.33 -18.49
C GLU A 29 -3.08 25.81 -18.67
N LEU A 30 -3.66 25.26 -19.75
CA LEU A 30 -3.52 23.84 -20.09
C LEU A 30 -2.05 23.42 -20.19
N GLU A 31 -1.19 24.31 -20.66
CA GLU A 31 0.25 24.09 -20.75
C GLU A 31 0.88 23.86 -19.36
N ASP A 32 0.41 24.54 -18.32
CA ASP A 32 0.90 24.32 -16.94
C ASP A 32 0.59 22.92 -16.45
N HIS A 33 -0.62 22.44 -16.72
CA HIS A 33 -1.01 21.07 -16.38
C HIS A 33 -0.17 20.04 -17.12
N ASP A 34 0.02 20.22 -18.44
CA ASP A 34 0.78 19.26 -19.26
C ASP A 34 2.25 19.24 -18.85
N ASN A 35 2.85 20.39 -18.56
CA ASN A 35 4.21 20.51 -18.03
C ASN A 35 4.35 19.85 -16.66
N ALA A 36 3.36 20.03 -15.78
CA ALA A 36 3.34 19.39 -14.47
C ALA A 36 3.21 17.86 -14.59
N PHE A 37 2.36 17.38 -15.51
CA PHE A 37 2.19 15.94 -15.75
C PHE A 37 3.45 15.31 -16.40
N ALA A 38 4.12 16.03 -17.31
CA ALA A 38 5.39 15.61 -17.88
C ALA A 38 6.48 15.51 -16.78
N THR A 39 6.51 16.49 -15.86
CA THR A 39 7.43 16.48 -14.71
C THR A 39 7.15 15.31 -13.77
N LEU A 40 5.87 15.03 -13.45
CA LEU A 40 5.47 13.86 -12.67
C LEU A 40 5.91 12.56 -13.36
N SER A 41 5.71 12.46 -14.67
CA SER A 41 6.05 11.27 -15.46
C SER A 41 7.55 11.02 -15.46
N ALA A 42 8.36 12.08 -15.66
CA ALA A 42 9.82 12.00 -15.60
C ALA A 42 10.31 11.66 -14.18
N TRP A 43 9.73 12.27 -13.14
CA TRP A 43 10.05 11.95 -11.74
C TRP A 43 9.74 10.51 -11.40
N ARG A 44 8.59 9.99 -11.84
CA ARG A 44 8.19 8.61 -11.69
C ARG A 44 9.14 7.65 -12.42
N ALA A 45 9.52 7.97 -13.67
CA ALA A 45 10.46 7.18 -14.45
C ALA A 45 11.84 7.12 -13.78
N ALA A 46 12.30 8.21 -13.14
CA ALA A 46 13.57 8.26 -12.41
C ALA A 46 13.64 7.29 -11.21
N HIS A 47 12.51 6.73 -10.76
CA HIS A 47 12.47 5.68 -9.71
C HIS A 47 12.67 4.26 -10.29
N SER A 48 12.58 4.04 -11.60
CA SER A 48 12.60 2.69 -12.20
C SER A 48 13.89 1.93 -11.91
N TYR A 49 15.04 2.56 -12.15
CA TYR A 49 16.33 1.92 -11.96
C TYR A 49 16.67 1.69 -10.47
N PRO A 50 16.54 2.69 -9.59
CA PRO A 50 16.65 2.47 -8.14
C PRO A 50 15.74 1.36 -7.62
N LEU A 51 14.48 1.32 -8.06
CA LEU A 51 13.52 0.28 -7.70
C LEU A 51 14.00 -1.11 -8.12
N THR A 52 14.52 -1.24 -9.34
CA THR A 52 15.07 -2.53 -9.83
C THR A 52 16.25 -3.00 -8.97
N LYS A 53 17.16 -2.09 -8.58
CA LYS A 53 18.27 -2.43 -7.68
C LYS A 53 17.78 -2.94 -6.32
N VAL A 54 16.83 -2.21 -5.71
CA VAL A 54 16.24 -2.60 -4.42
C VAL A 54 15.53 -3.94 -4.55
N THR A 55 14.74 -4.14 -5.61
CA THR A 55 14.01 -5.38 -5.84
C THR A 55 14.94 -6.58 -6.01
N ASN A 56 16.03 -6.44 -6.76
CA ASN A 56 17.01 -7.51 -6.92
C ASN A 56 17.72 -7.83 -5.61
N GLY A 57 18.08 -6.81 -4.82
CA GLY A 57 18.62 -7.02 -3.48
C GLY A 57 17.62 -7.71 -2.55
N LEU A 58 16.33 -7.34 -2.62
CA LEU A 58 15.26 -7.99 -1.85
C LEU A 58 15.11 -9.48 -2.25
N ARG A 59 15.18 -9.83 -3.55
CA ARG A 59 15.17 -11.22 -4.01
C ARG A 59 16.28 -12.03 -3.38
N VAL A 60 17.51 -11.52 -3.39
CA VAL A 60 18.66 -12.21 -2.77
C VAL A 60 18.47 -12.40 -1.27
N MET A 61 17.86 -11.41 -0.57
CA MET A 61 17.61 -11.53 0.87
C MET A 61 16.46 -12.49 1.20
N ALA A 62 15.44 -12.55 0.35
CA ALA A 62 14.29 -13.42 0.50
C ALA A 62 14.56 -14.86 0.04
N ASP A 63 15.64 -15.08 -0.72
CA ASP A 63 16.00 -16.39 -1.23
C ASP A 63 16.58 -17.27 -0.10
N CYS A 64 15.93 -18.40 0.12
CA CYS A 64 16.43 -19.51 0.91
C CYS A 64 15.86 -20.82 0.32
N PRO A 65 16.50 -21.98 0.50
CA PRO A 65 16.12 -23.26 -0.15
C PRO A 65 14.65 -23.68 0.04
N SER A 66 13.99 -23.19 1.08
CA SER A 66 12.59 -23.50 1.41
C SER A 66 11.67 -22.28 1.23
N SER A 67 12.14 -21.17 0.63
CA SER A 67 11.43 -19.89 0.79
C SER A 67 10.13 -19.79 -0.01
N GLY A 68 10.03 -20.39 -1.18
CA GLY A 68 8.87 -20.12 -2.07
C GLY A 68 8.53 -18.64 -2.22
N ALA A 69 9.46 -17.74 -1.87
CA ALA A 69 9.26 -16.32 -1.79
C ALA A 69 8.93 -15.72 -3.16
N LYS A 70 7.89 -14.89 -3.19
CA LYS A 70 7.49 -14.15 -4.40
C LYS A 70 7.82 -12.68 -4.22
N VAL A 71 8.69 -12.14 -5.08
CA VAL A 71 9.06 -10.72 -5.06
C VAL A 71 8.52 -10.02 -6.29
N ALA A 72 7.76 -8.95 -6.06
CA ALA A 72 7.16 -8.12 -7.11
C ALA A 72 7.55 -6.65 -6.88
N GLN A 73 7.55 -5.88 -7.98
CA GLN A 73 7.77 -4.43 -7.93
C GLN A 73 6.74 -3.69 -8.76
N ARG A 74 6.49 -2.43 -8.42
CA ARG A 74 5.66 -1.53 -9.22
C ARG A 74 6.07 -0.08 -9.04
N LEU A 75 5.89 0.71 -10.09
CA LEU A 75 5.78 2.16 -9.97
C LEU A 75 4.33 2.52 -9.71
N LYS A 76 4.08 3.39 -8.73
CA LYS A 76 2.74 3.92 -8.43
C LYS A 76 2.17 4.62 -9.67
N ARG A 77 0.91 4.34 -10.03
CA ARG A 77 0.27 4.94 -11.20
C ARG A 77 0.07 6.45 -11.01
N ALA A 78 0.23 7.24 -12.07
CA ALA A 78 0.09 8.70 -11.99
C ALA A 78 -1.24 9.16 -11.37
N PRO A 79 -2.42 8.61 -11.74
CA PRO A 79 -3.68 8.98 -11.07
C PRO A 79 -3.67 8.70 -9.57
N GLN A 80 -3.05 7.61 -9.11
CA GLN A 80 -2.93 7.28 -7.69
C GLN A 80 -1.99 8.24 -6.94
N ILE A 81 -0.99 8.81 -7.63
CA ILE A 81 -0.11 9.84 -7.06
C ILE A 81 -0.92 11.13 -6.88
N VAL A 82 -1.64 11.57 -7.91
CA VAL A 82 -2.52 12.76 -7.85
C VAL A 82 -3.57 12.60 -6.74
N ASN A 83 -4.28 11.48 -6.69
CA ASN A 83 -5.27 11.20 -5.64
C ASN A 83 -4.65 11.25 -4.24
N LYS A 84 -3.41 10.79 -4.06
CA LYS A 84 -2.72 10.89 -2.77
C LYS A 84 -2.38 12.34 -2.41
N LEU A 85 -1.98 13.16 -3.39
CA LEU A 85 -1.75 14.59 -3.18
C LEU A 85 -3.03 15.34 -2.80
N LEU A 86 -4.17 14.97 -3.38
CA LEU A 86 -5.49 15.54 -3.04
C LEU A 86 -5.91 15.19 -1.61
N ARG A 87 -5.79 13.90 -1.22
CA ARG A 87 -6.17 13.45 0.12
C ARG A 87 -5.23 13.95 1.22
N GLN A 88 -4.00 14.30 0.89
CA GLN A 88 -2.99 14.76 1.82
C GLN A 88 -2.45 16.14 1.40
N PRO A 89 -3.16 17.25 1.70
CA PRO A 89 -2.83 18.60 1.20
C PRO A 89 -1.42 19.09 1.58
N ARG A 90 -0.85 18.58 2.69
CA ARG A 90 0.51 18.92 3.13
C ARG A 90 1.60 18.03 2.49
N MET A 91 1.21 17.01 1.72
CA MET A 91 2.15 16.11 1.06
C MET A 91 2.85 16.84 -0.09
N GLN A 92 4.16 16.75 -0.12
CA GLN A 92 4.97 17.20 -1.24
C GLN A 92 5.33 16.02 -2.15
N LEU A 93 5.20 16.19 -3.47
CA LEU A 93 5.46 15.12 -4.43
C LEU A 93 6.88 14.55 -4.31
N ALA A 94 7.90 15.39 -4.12
CA ALA A 94 9.28 14.96 -3.96
C ALA A 94 9.56 14.19 -2.65
N ARG A 95 8.63 14.25 -1.68
CA ARG A 95 8.70 13.52 -0.40
C ARG A 95 7.87 12.25 -0.38
N MET A 96 7.14 11.96 -1.47
CA MET A 96 6.34 10.74 -1.55
C MET A 96 7.26 9.52 -1.65
N GLU A 97 7.15 8.60 -0.68
CA GLU A 97 8.09 7.49 -0.49
C GLU A 97 7.67 6.21 -1.22
N ASP A 98 6.43 6.15 -1.71
CA ASP A 98 5.82 4.99 -2.36
C ASP A 98 5.62 5.15 -3.88
N ILE A 99 6.39 6.06 -4.53
CA ILE A 99 6.43 6.17 -6.00
C ILE A 99 7.01 4.91 -6.61
N GLY A 100 8.12 4.41 -6.07
CA GLY A 100 8.65 3.09 -6.34
C GLY A 100 8.40 2.17 -5.15
N GLY A 101 7.80 1.02 -5.37
CA GLY A 101 7.55 0.05 -4.32
C GLY A 101 7.82 -1.38 -4.76
N CYS A 102 8.39 -2.18 -3.87
CA CYS A 102 8.50 -3.62 -4.04
C CYS A 102 7.96 -4.35 -2.81
N ARG A 103 7.59 -5.60 -2.99
CA ARG A 103 7.15 -6.46 -1.89
C ARG A 103 7.74 -7.85 -2.01
N ALA A 104 7.98 -8.48 -0.87
CA ALA A 104 8.22 -9.90 -0.77
C ALA A 104 7.06 -10.55 -0.02
N VAL A 105 6.54 -11.64 -0.59
CA VAL A 105 5.58 -12.54 0.05
C VAL A 105 6.35 -13.77 0.48
N LEU A 106 6.36 -14.03 1.77
CA LEU A 106 7.20 -14.99 2.47
C LEU A 106 6.34 -16.05 3.14
N THR A 107 6.90 -17.22 3.40
CA THR A 107 6.12 -18.39 3.83
C THR A 107 5.71 -18.38 5.29
N SER A 108 6.42 -17.62 6.15
CA SER A 108 6.13 -17.57 7.59
C SER A 108 6.51 -16.24 8.23
N PRO A 109 5.98 -15.94 9.42
CA PRO A 109 6.39 -14.77 10.20
C PRO A 109 7.88 -14.75 10.56
N GLU A 110 8.49 -15.93 10.81
CA GLU A 110 9.92 -16.06 11.08
C GLU A 110 10.72 -15.60 9.87
N HIS A 111 10.34 -16.06 8.68
CA HIS A 111 11.00 -15.68 7.44
C HIS A 111 10.87 -14.17 7.16
N VAL A 112 9.71 -13.57 7.50
CA VAL A 112 9.53 -12.11 7.43
C VAL A 112 10.53 -11.40 8.36
N ARG A 113 10.69 -11.87 9.60
CA ARG A 113 11.66 -11.29 10.56
C ARG A 113 13.10 -11.44 10.09
N ASP A 114 13.48 -12.60 9.54
CA ASP A 114 14.83 -12.84 9.05
C ASP A 114 15.19 -11.91 7.87
N VAL A 115 14.26 -11.71 6.93
CA VAL A 115 14.46 -10.79 5.81
C VAL A 115 14.54 -9.35 6.30
N ALA A 116 13.67 -8.96 7.24
CA ALA A 116 13.68 -7.64 7.86
C ALA A 116 15.03 -7.34 8.53
N GLU A 117 15.60 -8.31 9.28
CA GLU A 117 16.89 -8.15 9.93
C GLU A 117 18.03 -8.00 8.90
N ARG A 118 18.04 -8.83 7.86
CA ARG A 118 19.01 -8.68 6.76
C ARG A 118 18.93 -7.32 6.09
N MET A 119 17.71 -6.75 5.94
CA MET A 119 17.53 -5.40 5.40
C MET A 119 18.11 -4.34 6.33
N ARG A 120 17.84 -4.40 7.65
CA ARG A 120 18.39 -3.46 8.63
C ARG A 120 19.92 -3.42 8.63
N ILE A 121 20.55 -4.59 8.49
CA ILE A 121 22.02 -4.72 8.45
C ILE A 121 22.62 -4.17 7.13
N ARG A 122 21.93 -4.33 6.00
CA ARG A 122 22.53 -4.12 4.67
C ARG A 122 22.10 -2.83 3.96
N TRP A 123 21.00 -2.23 4.40
CA TRP A 123 20.42 -1.06 3.72
C TRP A 123 20.24 0.14 4.65
N PRO A 124 20.38 1.37 4.16
CA PRO A 124 19.99 2.55 4.91
C PRO A 124 18.47 2.59 5.03
N ILE A 125 17.94 2.28 6.22
CA ILE A 125 16.51 2.33 6.51
C ILE A 125 16.15 3.71 7.04
N HIS A 126 15.35 4.47 6.30
CA HIS A 126 14.86 5.79 6.69
C HIS A 126 13.62 5.74 7.55
N ARG A 127 12.78 4.73 7.32
CA ARG A 127 11.56 4.52 8.08
C ARG A 127 11.21 3.04 8.11
N GLU A 128 10.70 2.61 9.26
CA GLU A 128 10.14 1.29 9.47
C GLU A 128 8.78 1.43 10.15
N ARG A 129 7.85 0.55 9.80
CA ARG A 129 6.54 0.37 10.42
C ARG A 129 6.22 -1.12 10.48
N ASP A 130 6.04 -1.62 11.68
CA ASP A 130 5.64 -3.01 11.93
C ASP A 130 4.13 -3.10 12.14
N TYR A 131 3.39 -3.13 11.04
CA TYR A 131 1.94 -3.39 11.09
C TYR A 131 1.61 -4.88 11.35
N ALA A 132 2.60 -5.78 11.39
CA ALA A 132 2.36 -7.15 11.82
C ALA A 132 2.14 -7.19 13.34
N ALA A 133 2.93 -6.43 14.11
CA ALA A 133 2.77 -6.27 15.55
C ALA A 133 1.63 -5.29 15.91
N GLU A 134 1.59 -4.12 15.25
CA GLU A 134 0.60 -3.06 15.47
C GLU A 134 -0.27 -2.88 14.21
N PRO A 135 -1.33 -3.67 14.03
CA PRO A 135 -2.14 -3.62 12.82
C PRO A 135 -2.87 -2.29 12.69
N LYS A 136 -3.19 -1.92 11.46
CA LYS A 136 -4.09 -0.80 11.21
C LYS A 136 -5.51 -1.11 11.69
N ALA A 137 -6.35 -0.08 11.84
CA ALA A 137 -7.74 -0.22 12.25
C ALA A 137 -8.56 -1.13 11.32
N SER A 138 -8.19 -1.22 10.03
CA SER A 138 -8.75 -2.16 9.06
C SER A 138 -8.39 -3.63 9.30
N GLY A 139 -7.43 -3.92 10.18
CA GLY A 139 -6.83 -5.25 10.33
C GLY A 139 -5.61 -5.50 9.43
N TYR A 140 -5.23 -4.54 8.58
CA TYR A 140 -4.08 -4.69 7.68
C TYR A 140 -2.78 -4.97 8.44
N ARG A 141 -2.03 -6.00 7.99
CA ARG A 141 -0.75 -6.41 8.55
C ARG A 141 0.32 -6.54 7.48
N ALA A 142 1.51 -6.02 7.75
CA ALA A 142 2.73 -6.13 6.95
C ALA A 142 3.88 -5.46 7.70
N MET A 143 5.12 -5.72 7.33
CA MET A 143 6.23 -4.83 7.69
C MET A 143 6.54 -3.90 6.51
N HIS A 144 6.62 -2.61 6.77
CA HIS A 144 6.95 -1.58 5.79
C HIS A 144 8.28 -0.94 6.11
N PHE A 145 9.12 -0.82 5.09
CA PHE A 145 10.40 -0.14 5.14
C PHE A 145 10.47 0.93 4.06
N VAL A 146 11.17 1.99 4.33
CA VAL A 146 11.58 2.96 3.31
C VAL A 146 13.09 2.98 3.30
N THR A 147 13.68 2.61 2.17
CA THR A 147 15.12 2.69 1.93
C THR A 147 15.43 3.71 0.85
N GLU A 148 16.69 4.14 0.75
CA GLU A 148 17.13 5.03 -0.31
C GLU A 148 18.11 4.33 -1.24
N ARG A 149 17.94 4.53 -2.53
CA ARG A 149 18.86 4.08 -3.57
C ARG A 149 18.97 5.14 -4.67
N ASP A 150 20.20 5.54 -4.98
CA ASP A 150 20.48 6.56 -6.02
C ASP A 150 19.64 7.84 -5.82
N GLY A 151 19.52 8.32 -4.57
CA GLY A 151 18.77 9.52 -4.22
C GLY A 151 17.23 9.39 -4.33
N LYS A 152 16.69 8.17 -4.51
CA LYS A 152 15.25 7.90 -4.57
C LYS A 152 14.82 7.01 -3.40
N ARG A 153 13.71 7.38 -2.76
CA ARG A 153 13.09 6.58 -1.72
C ARG A 153 12.24 5.48 -2.34
N ILE A 154 12.41 4.27 -1.84
CA ILE A 154 11.71 3.07 -2.30
C ILE A 154 11.04 2.42 -1.10
N GLU A 155 9.72 2.19 -1.20
CA GLU A 155 8.99 1.43 -0.21
C GLU A 155 9.21 -0.06 -0.42
N VAL A 156 9.48 -0.78 0.68
CA VAL A 156 9.59 -2.24 0.68
C VAL A 156 8.55 -2.79 1.65
N GLN A 157 7.74 -3.73 1.19
CA GLN A 157 6.73 -4.40 2.02
C GLN A 157 7.09 -5.86 2.16
N LEU A 158 7.14 -6.36 3.38
CA LEU A 158 7.27 -7.78 3.70
C LEU A 158 5.93 -8.28 4.23
N ARG A 159 5.45 -9.37 3.67
CA ARG A 159 4.18 -10.01 4.04
C ARG A 159 4.34 -11.51 4.10
N THR A 160 3.54 -12.15 4.92
CA THR A 160 3.28 -13.58 4.81
C THR A 160 2.30 -13.88 3.67
N ILE A 161 2.14 -15.16 3.33
CA ILE A 161 1.15 -15.60 2.33
C ILE A 161 -0.26 -15.22 2.77
N GLY A 162 -0.60 -15.42 4.05
CA GLY A 162 -1.92 -15.08 4.60
C GLY A 162 -2.18 -13.58 4.57
N GLN A 163 -1.21 -12.75 4.99
CA GLN A 163 -1.31 -11.29 4.92
C GLN A 163 -1.49 -10.78 3.48
N GLN A 164 -0.83 -11.43 2.51
CA GLN A 164 -1.01 -11.09 1.10
C GLN A 164 -2.39 -11.52 0.59
N ALA A 165 -2.84 -12.72 0.93
CA ALA A 165 -4.17 -13.21 0.55
C ALA A 165 -5.30 -12.31 1.09
N TRP A 166 -5.15 -11.86 2.33
CA TRP A 166 -6.06 -10.88 2.93
C TRP A 166 -6.08 -9.55 2.14
N ALA A 167 -4.91 -9.00 1.85
CA ALA A 167 -4.81 -7.73 1.12
C ALA A 167 -5.41 -7.82 -0.30
N ASP A 168 -5.21 -8.96 -0.98
CA ASP A 168 -5.79 -9.22 -2.30
C ASP A 168 -7.31 -9.39 -2.22
N ALA A 169 -7.84 -10.01 -1.15
CA ALA A 169 -9.27 -10.13 -0.92
C ALA A 169 -9.93 -8.77 -0.69
N VAL A 170 -9.33 -7.92 0.16
CA VAL A 170 -9.80 -6.53 0.37
C VAL A 170 -9.81 -5.74 -0.95
N GLU A 171 -8.73 -5.85 -1.75
CA GLU A 171 -8.65 -5.13 -3.02
C GLU A 171 -9.70 -5.60 -4.04
N ARG A 172 -9.90 -6.92 -4.15
CA ARG A 172 -10.95 -7.48 -5.02
C ARG A 172 -12.33 -7.04 -4.57
N PHE A 173 -12.62 -7.11 -3.27
CA PHE A 173 -13.92 -6.70 -2.74
C PHE A 173 -14.16 -5.19 -2.93
N ALA A 174 -13.16 -4.37 -2.62
CA ALA A 174 -13.21 -2.93 -2.83
C ALA A 174 -13.50 -2.56 -4.30
N THR A 175 -12.87 -3.28 -5.24
CA THR A 175 -13.10 -3.06 -6.68
C THR A 175 -14.49 -3.55 -7.12
N ALA A 176 -14.93 -4.72 -6.64
CA ALA A 176 -16.21 -5.30 -7.05
C ALA A 176 -17.41 -4.47 -6.60
N TYR A 177 -17.29 -3.80 -5.45
CA TYR A 177 -18.39 -3.03 -4.85
C TYR A 177 -18.15 -1.52 -4.81
N ASP A 178 -17.09 -1.03 -5.47
CA ASP A 178 -16.69 0.38 -5.49
C ASP A 178 -16.62 1.01 -4.07
N LEU A 179 -15.85 0.36 -3.18
CA LEU A 179 -15.71 0.78 -1.79
C LEU A 179 -14.30 1.30 -1.48
N PRO A 180 -14.16 2.36 -0.67
CA PRO A 180 -12.86 2.93 -0.28
C PRO A 180 -12.19 2.16 0.89
N LEU A 181 -12.26 0.82 0.90
CA LEU A 181 -11.76 -0.03 2.00
C LEU A 181 -10.27 0.18 2.31
N LYS A 182 -9.49 0.64 1.32
CA LYS A 182 -8.06 0.96 1.53
C LYS A 182 -7.83 2.18 2.41
N ASP A 183 -8.81 3.04 2.49
CA ASP A 183 -8.81 4.24 3.31
C ASP A 183 -9.49 4.02 4.67
N GLU A 184 -9.77 2.74 5.00
CA GLU A 184 -10.45 2.30 6.23
C GLU A 184 -11.90 2.79 6.31
N GLU A 185 -12.48 3.13 5.15
CA GLU A 185 -13.85 3.58 5.01
C GLU A 185 -14.71 2.53 4.31
N GLY A 186 -15.96 2.38 4.76
CA GLY A 186 -16.90 1.44 4.16
C GLY A 186 -18.00 0.99 5.11
N PRO A 187 -18.91 0.12 4.65
CA PRO A 187 -19.95 -0.45 5.50
C PRO A 187 -19.35 -1.25 6.66
N GLU A 188 -19.84 -0.98 7.87
CA GLU A 188 -19.29 -1.63 9.08
C GLU A 188 -19.31 -3.18 9.02
N PRO A 189 -20.35 -3.87 8.48
CA PRO A 189 -20.29 -5.32 8.34
C PRO A 189 -19.13 -5.82 7.48
N VAL A 190 -18.75 -5.07 6.43
CA VAL A 190 -17.63 -5.40 5.55
C VAL A 190 -16.29 -5.16 6.27
N LEU A 191 -16.15 -4.03 6.94
CA LEU A 191 -14.96 -3.70 7.73
C LEU A 191 -14.73 -4.72 8.84
N GLU A 192 -15.79 -5.09 9.57
CA GLU A 192 -15.70 -6.06 10.66
C GLU A 192 -15.32 -7.45 10.17
N PHE A 193 -15.87 -7.89 9.04
CA PHE A 193 -15.49 -9.17 8.44
C PHE A 193 -13.98 -9.20 8.11
N PHE A 194 -13.45 -8.15 7.49
CA PHE A 194 -12.02 -8.10 7.16
C PHE A 194 -11.14 -7.98 8.40
N ARG A 195 -11.58 -7.30 9.47
CA ARG A 195 -10.87 -7.28 10.77
C ARG A 195 -10.79 -8.67 11.40
N CYS A 196 -11.91 -9.38 11.43
CA CYS A 196 -11.96 -10.74 11.94
C CYS A 196 -11.08 -11.69 11.11
N ALA A 197 -11.17 -11.62 9.79
CA ALA A 197 -10.34 -12.44 8.90
C ALA A 197 -8.84 -12.17 9.12
N ALA A 198 -8.44 -10.89 9.27
CA ALA A 198 -7.06 -10.52 9.56
C ALA A 198 -6.57 -11.08 10.91
N LEU A 199 -7.43 -11.05 11.94
CA LEU A 199 -7.12 -11.60 13.25
C LEU A 199 -6.98 -13.12 13.20
N GLY A 200 -7.88 -13.80 12.47
CA GLY A 200 -7.82 -15.24 12.28
C GLY A 200 -6.51 -15.68 11.62
N ILE A 201 -6.14 -15.03 10.51
CA ILE A 201 -4.86 -15.28 9.82
C ILE A 201 -3.67 -15.05 10.75
N TYR A 202 -3.71 -13.98 11.54
CA TYR A 202 -2.63 -13.68 12.49
C TYR A 202 -2.48 -14.75 13.57
N CYS A 203 -3.58 -15.18 14.19
CA CYS A 203 -3.54 -16.24 15.21
C CYS A 203 -3.00 -17.54 14.62
N ASP A 204 -3.46 -17.94 13.44
CA ASP A 204 -3.01 -19.15 12.76
C ASP A 204 -1.51 -19.12 12.42
N GLU A 205 -1.04 -18.05 11.75
CA GLU A 205 0.35 -17.91 11.31
C GLU A 205 1.33 -17.81 12.49
N TYR A 206 0.92 -17.18 13.59
CA TYR A 206 1.75 -17.00 14.79
C TYR A 206 1.54 -18.11 15.84
N ARG A 207 0.66 -19.08 15.55
CA ARG A 207 0.30 -20.21 16.45
C ARG A 207 -0.17 -19.72 17.81
N LEU A 208 -1.02 -18.71 17.79
CA LEU A 208 -1.65 -18.13 18.97
C LEU A 208 -3.04 -18.70 19.18
N ASP A 209 -3.46 -18.76 20.42
CA ASP A 209 -4.86 -19.08 20.74
C ASP A 209 -5.79 -17.99 20.22
N PHE A 210 -6.93 -18.38 19.69
CA PHE A 210 -7.95 -17.43 19.30
C PHE A 210 -8.57 -16.76 20.54
N PRO A 211 -8.83 -15.45 20.48
CA PRO A 211 -9.54 -14.78 21.59
C PRO A 211 -10.89 -15.45 21.91
N SER A 212 -11.28 -15.40 23.17
CA SER A 212 -12.59 -15.90 23.59
C SER A 212 -13.73 -15.29 22.76
N GLY A 213 -14.66 -16.12 22.28
CA GLY A 213 -15.78 -15.69 21.43
C GLY A 213 -15.39 -15.34 19.99
N PHE A 214 -14.17 -15.63 19.54
CA PHE A 214 -13.73 -15.33 18.18
C PHE A 214 -14.61 -16.02 17.12
N SER A 215 -14.96 -17.30 17.31
CA SER A 215 -15.79 -18.04 16.35
C SER A 215 -17.15 -17.36 16.15
N ASP A 216 -17.86 -17.07 17.25
CA ASP A 216 -19.17 -16.43 17.19
C ASP A 216 -19.10 -15.04 16.52
N ARG A 217 -18.05 -14.28 16.84
CA ARG A 217 -17.78 -12.97 16.24
C ARG A 217 -17.50 -13.07 14.74
N PHE A 218 -16.72 -14.05 14.31
CA PHE A 218 -16.40 -14.27 12.90
C PHE A 218 -17.65 -14.70 12.11
N ASP A 219 -18.45 -15.63 12.66
CA ASP A 219 -19.70 -16.11 12.06
C ASP A 219 -20.72 -14.96 11.91
N ALA A 220 -20.85 -14.13 12.94
CA ALA A 220 -21.70 -12.93 12.89
C ALA A 220 -21.22 -11.92 11.84
N ALA A 221 -19.92 -11.70 11.74
CA ALA A 221 -19.33 -10.81 10.74
C ALA A 221 -19.55 -11.35 9.31
N GLN A 222 -19.40 -12.66 9.10
CA GLN A 222 -19.67 -13.32 7.82
C GLN A 222 -21.14 -13.19 7.42
N ALA A 223 -22.07 -13.46 8.34
CA ALA A 223 -23.50 -13.29 8.11
C ALA A 223 -23.84 -11.81 7.77
N GLY A 224 -23.22 -10.87 8.48
CA GLY A 224 -23.38 -9.44 8.24
C GLY A 224 -22.98 -9.01 6.83
N VAL A 225 -21.84 -9.48 6.35
CA VAL A 225 -21.38 -9.21 4.97
C VAL A 225 -22.32 -9.85 3.94
N GLN A 226 -22.76 -11.09 4.15
CA GLN A 226 -23.69 -11.76 3.24
C GLN A 226 -25.02 -11.00 3.15
N HIS A 227 -25.55 -10.57 4.28
CA HIS A 227 -26.76 -9.75 4.32
C HIS A 227 -26.58 -8.42 3.58
N TRP A 228 -25.46 -7.72 3.80
CA TRP A 228 -25.15 -6.47 3.11
C TRP A 228 -25.07 -6.66 1.58
N ILE A 229 -24.43 -7.73 1.10
CA ILE A 229 -24.37 -8.07 -0.33
C ILE A 229 -25.77 -8.30 -0.90
N ALA A 230 -26.62 -9.09 -0.21
CA ALA A 230 -27.98 -9.39 -0.65
C ALA A 230 -28.86 -8.12 -0.77
N GLN A 231 -28.75 -7.21 0.21
CA GLN A 231 -29.47 -5.93 0.16
C GLN A 231 -29.05 -5.04 -1.00
N ARG A 232 -27.77 -5.06 -1.36
CA ARG A 232 -27.25 -4.25 -2.48
C ARG A 232 -27.73 -4.80 -3.82
N SER A 233 -27.63 -6.12 -4.02
CA SER A 233 -28.12 -6.79 -5.22
C SER A 233 -29.62 -6.58 -5.46
N ALA A 234 -30.41 -6.53 -4.38
CA ALA A 234 -31.85 -6.27 -4.46
C ALA A 234 -32.20 -4.81 -4.82
N LYS A 235 -31.26 -3.85 -4.63
CA LYS A 235 -31.46 -2.44 -5.02
C LYS A 235 -31.04 -2.13 -6.46
N GLU A 236 -30.20 -2.97 -7.02
CA GLU A 236 -29.66 -2.85 -8.38
C GLU A 236 -30.49 -3.64 -9.42
N ALA A 237 -31.43 -4.49 -8.96
CA ALA A 237 -32.39 -5.27 -9.75
C ALA A 237 -33.71 -4.53 -9.92
#